data_acd6264e4eca94c5d63ec7b532ef5240
#
_entry.id   acd6264e4eca94c5d63ec7b532ef5240
#
_cell.length_a   1.000
_cell.length_b   1.000
_cell.length_c   1.000
_cell.angle_alpha   90.00
_cell.angle_beta   90.00
_cell.angle_gamma   90.00
#
_symmetry.space_group_name_H-M   'P 1'
#
loop_
_entity.id
_entity.type
_entity.pdbx_description
1 polymer ?
#
loop_
_entity_poly.entity_id
_entity_poly.type
_entity_poly.pdbx_seq_one_letter_code
_entity_poly.pdbx_strand_id
1 'polypeptide(L)'
;MKPDMPAQALLDAIDADTMLGQVQDWAAINTGTANIAGLAQMADVLAGAFSTLPGEIELVEPATVTAISAEGHEFEKPHGRHMVLRVRPEAERRFVLTGHMDTVFPADHPFQNTVWLDDETINGPGTADMKGGLNVILHSLTTFEGSEGSQRVGYDVMINSDEETGSLASRALIEELARGKYAALTYEPSALPDGTLAHARGGTGNYSVTFTGKSAHAGRNPQDGRNA
;
A
#
# COMPACT_ATOMS: atom_id res chain seq x y z
N MET A 1 -24.40 -20.92 -15.16
CA MET A 1 -23.69 -21.43 -13.98
C MET A 1 -22.32 -21.85 -14.45
N LYS A 2 -21.23 -21.22 -13.96
CA LYS A 2 -19.87 -21.64 -14.29
C LYS A 2 -19.60 -22.99 -13.59
N PRO A 3 -18.90 -23.93 -14.21
CA PRO A 3 -18.53 -25.17 -13.53
C PRO A 3 -17.60 -24.85 -12.36
N ASP A 4 -17.83 -25.52 -11.23
CA ASP A 4 -16.95 -25.40 -10.06
C ASP A 4 -15.62 -26.07 -10.41
N MET A 5 -14.57 -25.25 -10.59
CA MET A 5 -13.25 -25.79 -10.87
C MET A 5 -12.63 -26.32 -9.57
N PRO A 6 -12.01 -27.52 -9.58
CA PRO A 6 -11.22 -27.98 -8.46
C PRO A 6 -10.16 -26.94 -8.08
N ALA A 7 -9.86 -26.80 -6.79
CA ALA A 7 -8.88 -25.81 -6.30
C ALA A 7 -7.52 -25.92 -7.04
N GLN A 8 -7.08 -27.13 -7.39
CA GLN A 8 -5.86 -27.33 -8.15
C GLN A 8 -5.93 -26.73 -9.56
N ALA A 9 -7.06 -26.89 -10.26
CA ALA A 9 -7.22 -26.32 -11.60
C ALA A 9 -7.27 -24.77 -11.57
N LEU A 10 -7.71 -24.18 -10.45
CA LEU A 10 -7.62 -22.73 -10.24
C LEU A 10 -6.16 -22.27 -10.07
N LEU A 11 -5.36 -23.03 -9.33
CA LEU A 11 -3.93 -22.74 -9.17
C LEU A 11 -3.16 -22.95 -10.47
N ASP A 12 -3.47 -23.99 -11.22
CA ASP A 12 -2.83 -24.31 -12.51
C ASP A 12 -3.16 -23.24 -13.60
N ALA A 13 -4.20 -22.44 -13.40
CA ALA A 13 -4.56 -21.34 -14.31
C ALA A 13 -3.76 -20.04 -14.07
N ILE A 14 -2.93 -19.99 -13.03
CA ILE A 14 -2.09 -18.82 -12.72
C ILE A 14 -0.93 -18.77 -13.72
N ASP A 15 -0.82 -17.65 -14.43
CA ASP A 15 0.26 -17.40 -15.39
C ASP A 15 1.40 -16.64 -14.69
N ALA A 16 2.41 -17.37 -14.23
CA ALA A 16 3.55 -16.81 -13.52
C ALA A 16 4.40 -15.86 -14.37
N ASP A 17 4.50 -16.09 -15.69
CA ASP A 17 5.28 -15.24 -16.60
C ASP A 17 4.59 -13.87 -16.76
N THR A 18 3.27 -13.88 -16.94
CA THR A 18 2.47 -12.64 -16.95
C THR A 18 2.60 -11.88 -15.62
N MET A 19 2.52 -12.58 -14.50
CA MET A 19 2.70 -11.98 -13.17
C MET A 19 4.08 -11.33 -13.02
N LEU A 20 5.12 -12.02 -13.41
CA LEU A 20 6.50 -11.53 -13.32
C LEU A 20 6.70 -10.28 -14.17
N GLY A 21 6.26 -10.31 -15.44
CA GLY A 21 6.33 -9.15 -16.33
C GLY A 21 5.62 -7.93 -15.75
N GLN A 22 4.44 -8.13 -15.19
CA GLN A 22 3.66 -7.05 -14.59
C GLN A 22 4.34 -6.46 -13.34
N VAL A 23 4.96 -7.28 -12.48
CA VAL A 23 5.74 -6.79 -11.32
C VAL A 23 6.94 -5.97 -11.79
N GLN A 24 7.63 -6.39 -12.85
CA GLN A 24 8.75 -5.63 -13.42
C GLN A 24 8.30 -4.27 -13.97
N ASP A 25 7.19 -4.22 -14.71
CA ASP A 25 6.60 -2.98 -15.22
C ASP A 25 6.20 -2.04 -14.09
N TRP A 26 5.58 -2.56 -13.02
CA TRP A 26 5.20 -1.77 -11.87
C TRP A 26 6.40 -1.28 -11.07
N ALA A 27 7.44 -2.10 -10.94
CA ALA A 27 8.68 -1.72 -10.25
C ALA A 27 9.44 -0.61 -10.97
N ALA A 28 9.29 -0.50 -12.30
CA ALA A 28 9.89 0.57 -13.10
C ALA A 28 9.28 1.97 -12.84
N ILE A 29 8.08 2.03 -12.24
CA ILE A 29 7.47 3.29 -11.81
C ILE A 29 7.98 3.60 -10.41
N ASN A 30 8.74 4.70 -10.24
CA ASN A 30 9.12 5.14 -8.90
C ASN A 30 7.91 5.65 -8.13
N THR A 31 7.67 5.04 -6.97
CA THR A 31 6.55 5.36 -6.07
C THR A 31 7.03 5.70 -4.65
N GLY A 32 8.21 6.31 -4.51
CA GLY A 32 8.60 6.87 -3.20
C GLY A 32 7.47 7.71 -2.64
N THR A 33 7.14 7.59 -1.34
CA THR A 33 5.93 8.20 -0.74
C THR A 33 5.81 9.71 -1.01
N ALA A 34 6.93 10.41 -1.20
CA ALA A 34 6.96 11.83 -1.56
C ALA A 34 6.85 12.12 -3.07
N ASN A 35 6.93 11.10 -3.94
CA ASN A 35 6.82 11.24 -5.39
C ASN A 35 5.35 11.19 -5.83
N ILE A 36 4.62 12.29 -5.62
CA ILE A 36 3.19 12.38 -5.93
C ILE A 36 2.88 12.07 -7.39
N ALA A 37 3.74 12.46 -8.32
CA ALA A 37 3.55 12.15 -9.74
C ALA A 37 3.66 10.65 -10.05
N GLY A 38 4.65 9.98 -9.45
CA GLY A 38 4.81 8.52 -9.59
C GLY A 38 3.67 7.76 -8.93
N LEU A 39 3.20 8.21 -7.76
CA LEU A 39 2.04 7.64 -7.09
C LEU A 39 0.76 7.82 -7.92
N ALA A 40 0.56 8.98 -8.55
CA ALA A 40 -0.59 9.21 -9.43
C ALA A 40 -0.56 8.26 -10.64
N GLN A 41 0.61 8.12 -11.29
CA GLN A 41 0.79 7.16 -12.39
C GLN A 41 0.50 5.73 -11.94
N MET A 42 1.02 5.31 -10.79
CA MET A 42 0.82 3.97 -10.27
C MET A 42 -0.64 3.69 -9.90
N ALA A 43 -1.34 4.68 -9.32
CA ALA A 43 -2.76 4.56 -9.02
C ALA A 43 -3.59 4.32 -10.29
N ASP A 44 -3.29 5.04 -11.39
CA ASP A 44 -3.98 4.86 -12.66
C ASP A 44 -3.65 3.49 -13.29
N VAL A 45 -2.40 3.03 -13.20
CA VAL A 45 -1.97 1.69 -13.69
C VAL A 45 -2.67 0.59 -12.90
N LEU A 46 -2.72 0.69 -11.58
CA LEU A 46 -3.42 -0.27 -10.73
C LEU A 46 -4.93 -0.27 -11.00
N ALA A 47 -5.55 0.91 -11.12
CA ALA A 47 -6.97 1.00 -11.47
C ALA A 47 -7.26 0.31 -12.81
N GLY A 48 -6.40 0.49 -13.81
CA GLY A 48 -6.48 -0.21 -15.09
C GLY A 48 -6.37 -1.72 -14.95
N ALA A 49 -5.37 -2.21 -14.20
CA ALA A 49 -5.15 -3.64 -13.99
C ALA A 49 -6.31 -4.30 -13.23
N PHE A 50 -6.77 -3.69 -12.14
CA PHE A 50 -7.86 -4.21 -11.31
C PHE A 50 -9.25 -4.06 -11.95
N SER A 51 -9.41 -3.24 -13.01
CA SER A 51 -10.67 -3.13 -13.75
C SER A 51 -11.09 -4.40 -14.48
N THR A 52 -10.23 -5.39 -14.57
CA THR A 52 -10.54 -6.74 -15.07
C THR A 52 -11.42 -7.54 -14.10
N LEU A 53 -11.44 -7.16 -12.82
CA LEU A 53 -12.29 -7.73 -11.79
C LEU A 53 -13.70 -7.08 -11.82
N PRO A 54 -14.74 -7.81 -11.38
CA PRO A 54 -16.06 -7.19 -11.24
C PRO A 54 -16.05 -6.13 -10.14
N GLY A 55 -16.99 -5.17 -10.23
CA GLY A 55 -17.17 -4.15 -9.20
C GLY A 55 -16.79 -2.76 -9.66
N GLU A 56 -16.68 -1.84 -8.69
CA GLU A 56 -16.45 -0.43 -8.94
C GLU A 56 -15.11 -0.02 -8.35
N ILE A 57 -14.30 0.66 -9.16
CA ILE A 57 -13.01 1.22 -8.73
C ILE A 57 -13.18 2.72 -8.48
N GLU A 58 -12.65 3.16 -7.37
CA GLU A 58 -12.57 4.56 -6.97
C GLU A 58 -11.13 4.92 -6.64
N LEU A 59 -10.66 6.06 -7.17
CA LEU A 59 -9.42 6.69 -6.73
C LEU A 59 -9.77 7.77 -5.71
N VAL A 60 -9.55 7.46 -4.44
CA VAL A 60 -9.93 8.27 -3.29
C VAL A 60 -8.84 9.28 -2.98
N GLU A 61 -9.21 10.55 -2.82
CA GLU A 61 -8.27 11.60 -2.40
C GLU A 61 -7.78 11.33 -0.96
N PRO A 62 -6.49 11.57 -0.69
CA PRO A 62 -5.93 11.39 0.64
C PRO A 62 -6.51 12.39 1.65
N ALA A 63 -6.66 11.99 2.90
CA ALA A 63 -6.98 12.93 3.97
C ALA A 63 -5.81 13.90 4.18
N THR A 64 -6.13 15.13 4.58
CA THR A 64 -5.11 16.14 4.93
C THR A 64 -4.33 15.69 6.15
N VAL A 65 -3.00 15.71 6.05
CA VAL A 65 -2.07 15.37 7.13
C VAL A 65 -1.20 16.58 7.43
N THR A 66 -1.24 17.04 8.68
CA THR A 66 -0.32 18.06 9.18
C THR A 66 0.95 17.40 9.69
N ALA A 67 2.10 17.81 9.17
CA ALA A 67 3.42 17.39 9.62
C ALA A 67 4.18 18.59 10.24
N ILE A 68 5.25 18.30 10.98
CA ILE A 68 6.12 19.31 11.57
C ILE A 68 7.46 19.28 10.86
N SER A 69 7.92 20.44 10.36
CA SER A 69 9.22 20.59 9.73
C SER A 69 10.37 20.49 10.75
N ALA A 70 11.61 20.38 10.25
CA ALA A 70 12.82 20.39 11.09
C ALA A 70 12.94 21.70 11.91
N GLU A 71 12.37 22.79 11.43
CA GLU A 71 12.36 24.09 12.10
C GLU A 71 11.18 24.23 13.09
N GLY A 72 10.35 23.19 13.23
CA GLY A 72 9.22 23.17 14.16
C GLY A 72 7.95 23.86 13.64
N HIS A 73 7.84 24.06 12.34
CA HIS A 73 6.64 24.66 11.72
C HIS A 73 5.70 23.57 11.20
N GLU A 74 4.41 23.79 11.41
CA GLU A 74 3.37 22.94 10.81
C GLU A 74 3.25 23.21 9.31
N PHE A 75 3.06 22.16 8.54
CA PHE A 75 2.76 22.23 7.11
C PHE A 75 1.87 21.03 6.70
N GLU A 76 1.10 21.22 5.63
CA GLU A 76 0.34 20.12 5.04
C GLU A 76 1.27 19.25 4.19
N LYS A 77 1.39 17.96 4.56
CA LYS A 77 2.19 16.98 3.82
C LYS A 77 1.34 16.40 2.68
N PRO A 78 1.75 16.56 1.42
CA PRO A 78 1.02 15.99 0.30
C PRO A 78 1.14 14.45 0.28
N HIS A 79 0.05 13.79 -0.15
CA HIS A 79 -0.01 12.34 -0.35
C HIS A 79 -0.65 12.01 -1.69
N GLY A 80 -0.43 10.80 -2.20
CA GLY A 80 -1.08 10.30 -3.41
C GLY A 80 -2.51 9.81 -3.13
N ARG A 81 -3.28 9.62 -4.21
CA ARG A 81 -4.61 9.01 -4.14
C ARG A 81 -4.50 7.53 -3.75
N HIS A 82 -5.53 7.03 -3.10
CA HIS A 82 -5.68 5.62 -2.75
C HIS A 82 -6.61 4.95 -3.75
N MET A 83 -6.38 3.67 -4.08
CA MET A 83 -7.29 2.88 -4.92
C MET A 83 -8.19 2.01 -4.03
N VAL A 84 -9.49 2.04 -4.31
CA VAL A 84 -10.48 1.16 -3.69
C VAL A 84 -11.27 0.46 -4.78
N LEU A 85 -11.32 -0.87 -4.75
CA LEU A 85 -12.23 -1.68 -5.55
C LEU A 85 -13.27 -2.28 -4.61
N ARG A 86 -14.57 -2.15 -4.94
CA ARG A 86 -15.67 -2.74 -4.18
C ARG A 86 -16.40 -3.78 -5.03
N VAL A 87 -16.44 -5.01 -4.54
CA VAL A 87 -17.08 -6.14 -5.23
C VAL A 87 -18.15 -6.74 -4.35
N ARG A 88 -19.39 -6.84 -4.88
CA ARG A 88 -20.55 -7.41 -4.19
C ARG A 88 -20.75 -6.87 -2.77
N PRO A 89 -20.95 -5.54 -2.61
CA PRO A 89 -21.04 -4.90 -1.29
C PRO A 89 -22.21 -5.43 -0.44
N GLU A 90 -23.22 -6.05 -1.06
CA GLU A 90 -24.39 -6.63 -0.39
C GLU A 90 -24.20 -8.08 0.05
N ALA A 91 -23.04 -8.69 -0.22
CA ALA A 91 -22.78 -10.07 0.20
C ALA A 91 -22.69 -10.17 1.74
N GLU A 92 -23.28 -11.25 2.28
CA GLU A 92 -23.27 -11.52 3.73
C GLU A 92 -21.86 -11.66 4.29
N ARG A 93 -20.96 -12.34 3.53
CA ARG A 93 -19.56 -12.49 3.90
C ARG A 93 -18.72 -11.57 3.04
N ARG A 94 -18.02 -10.64 3.70
CA ARG A 94 -17.17 -9.68 3.04
C ARG A 94 -15.77 -9.69 3.65
N PHE A 95 -14.78 -9.55 2.79
CA PHE A 95 -13.37 -9.45 3.16
C PHE A 95 -12.83 -8.08 2.75
N VAL A 96 -11.74 -7.67 3.36
CA VAL A 96 -10.92 -6.58 2.84
C VAL A 96 -9.51 -7.12 2.57
N LEU A 97 -9.00 -6.83 1.38
CA LEU A 97 -7.62 -7.11 0.99
C LEU A 97 -6.89 -5.78 0.96
N THR A 98 -5.75 -5.71 1.63
CA THR A 98 -4.99 -4.47 1.76
C THR A 98 -3.58 -4.60 1.23
N GLY A 99 -3.08 -3.51 0.67
CA GLY A 99 -1.70 -3.34 0.26
C GLY A 99 -1.38 -1.88 0.03
N HIS A 100 -0.12 -1.56 -0.24
CA HIS A 100 0.31 -0.22 -0.55
C HIS A 100 1.09 -0.14 -1.86
N MET A 101 1.01 1.02 -2.51
CA MET A 101 1.70 1.26 -3.78
C MET A 101 2.99 2.05 -3.60
N ASP A 102 3.17 2.71 -2.46
CA ASP A 102 4.35 3.49 -2.16
C ASP A 102 5.55 2.60 -1.79
N THR A 103 6.73 3.20 -1.79
CA THR A 103 8.00 2.58 -1.40
C THR A 103 8.85 3.59 -0.64
N VAL A 104 9.82 3.11 0.12
CA VAL A 104 10.79 3.95 0.84
C VAL A 104 11.82 4.65 -0.07
N PHE A 105 11.83 4.39 -1.38
CA PHE A 105 12.86 4.88 -2.30
C PHE A 105 12.42 6.16 -3.01
N PRO A 106 12.96 7.35 -2.66
CA PRO A 106 12.64 8.59 -3.35
C PRO A 106 13.13 8.58 -4.82
N ALA A 107 12.62 9.50 -5.63
CA ALA A 107 12.87 9.54 -7.07
C ALA A 107 14.36 9.72 -7.45
N ASP A 108 15.17 10.30 -6.58
CA ASP A 108 16.61 10.51 -6.74
C ASP A 108 17.47 9.38 -6.13
N HIS A 109 16.84 8.37 -5.53
CA HIS A 109 17.56 7.22 -4.97
C HIS A 109 18.17 6.37 -6.10
N PRO A 110 19.39 5.84 -5.96
CA PRO A 110 20.06 5.04 -7.01
C PRO A 110 19.38 3.69 -7.30
N PHE A 111 18.58 3.17 -6.38
CA PHE A 111 17.84 1.90 -6.52
C PHE A 111 16.52 2.14 -7.26
N GLN A 112 16.58 2.16 -8.60
CA GLN A 112 15.42 2.46 -9.48
C GLN A 112 15.09 1.32 -10.44
N ASN A 113 15.98 0.36 -10.60
CA ASN A 113 15.84 -0.67 -11.62
C ASN A 113 15.77 -2.06 -11.00
N THR A 114 15.06 -2.95 -11.69
CA THR A 114 15.11 -4.37 -11.38
C THR A 114 16.38 -5.02 -11.92
N VAL A 115 16.96 -5.92 -11.13
CA VAL A 115 18.17 -6.69 -11.49
C VAL A 115 17.95 -8.15 -11.12
N TRP A 116 18.25 -9.06 -12.02
CA TRP A 116 18.32 -10.48 -11.72
C TRP A 116 19.62 -10.78 -10.95
N LEU A 117 19.48 -11.37 -9.77
CA LEU A 117 20.60 -11.81 -8.95
C LEU A 117 21.06 -13.23 -9.34
N ASP A 118 20.11 -14.02 -9.77
CA ASP A 118 20.27 -15.37 -10.29
C ASP A 118 19.04 -15.73 -11.16
N ASP A 119 18.93 -16.99 -11.59
CA ASP A 119 17.85 -17.44 -12.48
C ASP A 119 16.45 -17.43 -11.82
N GLU A 120 16.37 -17.30 -10.49
CA GLU A 120 15.14 -17.40 -9.72
C GLU A 120 14.86 -16.15 -8.88
N THR A 121 15.82 -15.20 -8.78
CA THR A 121 15.74 -14.09 -7.86
C THR A 121 15.85 -12.74 -8.58
N ILE A 122 14.78 -11.96 -8.52
CA ILE A 122 14.78 -10.56 -8.99
C ILE A 122 14.82 -9.60 -7.79
N ASN A 123 15.67 -8.58 -7.89
CA ASN A 123 15.78 -7.49 -6.92
C ASN A 123 15.39 -6.16 -7.56
N GLY A 124 14.50 -5.40 -6.94
CA GLY A 124 14.04 -4.12 -7.46
C GLY A 124 13.13 -3.38 -6.48
N PRO A 125 12.90 -2.06 -6.69
CA PRO A 125 12.09 -1.27 -5.79
C PRO A 125 10.63 -1.76 -5.78
N GLY A 126 10.15 -2.18 -4.61
CA GLY A 126 8.79 -2.67 -4.43
C GLY A 126 8.53 -4.09 -4.98
N THR A 127 9.53 -4.81 -5.51
CA THR A 127 9.30 -6.19 -6.01
C THR A 127 8.83 -7.13 -4.92
N ALA A 128 9.28 -6.95 -3.69
CA ALA A 128 8.79 -7.66 -2.51
C ALA A 128 7.82 -6.81 -1.69
N ASP A 129 8.15 -5.55 -1.45
CA ASP A 129 7.42 -4.61 -0.59
C ASP A 129 6.93 -3.40 -1.40
N MET A 130 5.59 -3.35 -1.85
CA MET A 130 4.85 -4.61 -1.93
C MET A 130 4.13 -4.77 -3.28
N LYS A 131 4.72 -4.27 -4.40
CA LYS A 131 4.12 -4.41 -5.75
C LYS A 131 3.94 -5.87 -6.15
N GLY A 132 4.84 -6.76 -5.70
CA GLY A 132 4.67 -8.21 -5.83
C GLY A 132 3.41 -8.69 -5.09
N GLY A 133 3.18 -8.22 -3.87
CA GLY A 133 1.96 -8.52 -3.11
C GLY A 133 0.69 -8.02 -3.80
N LEU A 134 0.72 -6.81 -4.38
CA LEU A 134 -0.39 -6.26 -5.18
C LEU A 134 -0.71 -7.14 -6.39
N ASN A 135 0.33 -7.64 -7.04
CA ASN A 135 0.19 -8.56 -8.16
C ASN A 135 -0.44 -9.89 -7.73
N VAL A 136 -0.03 -10.42 -6.58
CA VAL A 136 -0.64 -11.62 -5.99
C VAL A 136 -2.12 -11.39 -5.66
N ILE A 137 -2.50 -10.22 -5.12
CA ILE A 137 -3.92 -9.86 -4.89
C ILE A 137 -4.71 -9.95 -6.19
N LEU A 138 -4.23 -9.27 -7.25
CA LEU A 138 -4.93 -9.22 -8.54
C LEU A 138 -5.15 -10.62 -9.12
N HIS A 139 -4.10 -11.41 -9.24
CA HIS A 139 -4.17 -12.72 -9.88
C HIS A 139 -4.92 -13.75 -9.03
N SER A 140 -4.80 -13.70 -7.71
CA SER A 140 -5.62 -14.52 -6.80
C SER A 140 -7.11 -14.21 -6.94
N LEU A 141 -7.48 -12.93 -6.99
CA LEU A 141 -8.87 -12.53 -7.17
C LEU A 141 -9.39 -12.87 -8.57
N THR A 142 -8.57 -12.69 -9.62
CA THR A 142 -8.93 -13.09 -10.99
C THR A 142 -9.25 -14.58 -11.04
N THR A 143 -8.40 -15.40 -10.43
CA THR A 143 -8.59 -16.84 -10.31
C THR A 143 -9.85 -17.19 -9.49
N PHE A 144 -10.02 -16.52 -8.33
CA PHE A 144 -11.19 -16.70 -7.47
C PHE A 144 -12.49 -16.38 -8.19
N GLU A 145 -12.54 -15.30 -8.98
CA GLU A 145 -13.73 -14.93 -9.78
C GLU A 145 -14.10 -15.98 -10.85
N GLY A 146 -13.17 -16.86 -11.19
CA GLY A 146 -13.44 -18.05 -12.02
C GLY A 146 -14.27 -19.13 -11.32
N SER A 147 -14.32 -19.14 -9.97
CA SER A 147 -15.04 -20.16 -9.19
C SER A 147 -16.53 -19.83 -8.99
N GLU A 148 -17.35 -20.86 -8.76
CA GLU A 148 -18.77 -20.68 -8.35
C GLU A 148 -18.88 -20.04 -6.95
N GLY A 149 -17.89 -20.28 -6.08
CA GLY A 149 -17.84 -19.73 -4.73
C GLY A 149 -17.78 -18.22 -4.69
N SER A 150 -17.23 -17.59 -5.73
CA SER A 150 -17.05 -16.14 -5.81
C SER A 150 -18.35 -15.37 -5.68
N GLN A 151 -19.45 -15.90 -6.21
CA GLN A 151 -20.76 -15.22 -6.22
C GLN A 151 -21.36 -15.05 -4.81
N ARG A 152 -20.87 -15.77 -3.81
CA ARG A 152 -21.36 -15.74 -2.43
C ARG A 152 -20.52 -14.86 -1.51
N VAL A 153 -19.42 -14.30 -2.05
CA VAL A 153 -18.44 -13.54 -1.27
C VAL A 153 -18.27 -12.15 -1.87
N GLY A 154 -18.37 -11.14 -1.02
CA GLY A 154 -17.99 -9.78 -1.36
C GLY A 154 -16.57 -9.48 -0.86
N TYR A 155 -15.89 -8.53 -1.49
CA TYR A 155 -14.62 -8.05 -1.02
C TYR A 155 -14.37 -6.61 -1.44
N ASP A 156 -13.57 -5.95 -0.65
CA ASP A 156 -12.97 -4.67 -1.02
C ASP A 156 -11.45 -4.88 -1.15
N VAL A 157 -10.85 -4.26 -2.16
CA VAL A 157 -9.39 -4.13 -2.25
C VAL A 157 -9.05 -2.68 -1.98
N MET A 158 -8.17 -2.44 -1.02
CA MET A 158 -7.70 -1.12 -0.66
C MET A 158 -6.19 -1.06 -0.84
N ILE A 159 -5.73 -0.18 -1.73
CA ILE A 159 -4.29 0.05 -1.97
C ILE A 159 -4.00 1.51 -1.64
N ASN A 160 -3.28 1.73 -0.54
CA ASN A 160 -2.92 3.08 -0.11
C ASN A 160 -1.57 3.54 -0.71
N SER A 161 -1.27 4.82 -0.53
CA SER A 161 -0.11 5.49 -1.09
C SER A 161 0.83 6.07 -0.02
N ASP A 162 0.64 5.68 1.26
CA ASP A 162 1.32 6.29 2.39
C ASP A 162 1.64 5.31 3.54
N GLU A 163 1.69 4.00 3.24
CA GLU A 163 1.96 2.97 4.25
C GLU A 163 3.34 3.17 4.86
N GLU A 164 4.35 3.38 4.02
CA GLU A 164 5.76 3.54 4.39
C GLU A 164 6.02 4.76 5.31
N THR A 165 5.03 5.63 5.45
CA THR A 165 5.08 6.78 6.36
C THR A 165 4.02 6.73 7.46
N GLY A 166 3.37 5.56 7.66
CA GLY A 166 2.49 5.27 8.77
C GLY A 166 1.00 5.43 8.48
N SER A 167 0.58 5.42 7.21
CA SER A 167 -0.83 5.40 6.78
C SER A 167 -1.69 6.53 7.36
N LEU A 168 -1.10 7.73 7.55
CA LEU A 168 -1.81 8.83 8.20
C LEU A 168 -2.92 9.41 7.34
N ALA A 169 -2.70 9.50 6.01
CA ALA A 169 -3.67 10.02 5.08
C ALA A 169 -4.75 8.99 4.70
N SER A 170 -4.43 7.69 4.79
CA SER A 170 -5.33 6.58 4.48
C SER A 170 -6.04 5.99 5.70
N ARG A 171 -5.64 6.31 6.91
CA ARG A 171 -6.10 5.69 8.16
C ARG A 171 -7.62 5.62 8.28
N ALA A 172 -8.31 6.73 8.08
CA ALA A 172 -9.77 6.78 8.22
C ALA A 172 -10.46 5.87 7.20
N LEU A 173 -9.94 5.82 5.96
CA LEU A 173 -10.42 4.95 4.90
C LEU A 173 -10.18 3.46 5.23
N ILE A 174 -9.01 3.12 5.76
CA ILE A 174 -8.71 1.75 6.22
C ILE A 174 -9.68 1.33 7.32
N GLU A 175 -9.90 2.18 8.31
CA GLU A 175 -10.83 1.92 9.43
C GLU A 175 -12.28 1.75 8.92
N GLU A 176 -12.71 2.56 7.95
CA GLU A 176 -14.02 2.45 7.31
C GLU A 176 -14.18 1.11 6.60
N LEU A 177 -13.24 0.79 5.71
CA LEU A 177 -13.30 -0.42 4.89
C LEU A 177 -13.15 -1.70 5.70
N ALA A 178 -12.41 -1.70 6.80
CA ALA A 178 -12.25 -2.86 7.68
C ALA A 178 -13.52 -3.16 8.50
N ARG A 179 -14.36 -2.14 8.73
CA ARG A 179 -15.53 -2.29 9.60
C ARG A 179 -16.56 -3.27 9.04
N GLY A 180 -16.96 -4.23 9.85
CA GLY A 180 -17.97 -5.23 9.49
C GLY A 180 -17.49 -6.29 8.49
N LYS A 181 -16.18 -6.36 8.21
CA LYS A 181 -15.60 -7.42 7.40
C LYS A 181 -15.38 -8.69 8.22
N TYR A 182 -15.51 -9.83 7.55
CA TYR A 182 -15.26 -11.14 8.14
C TYR A 182 -13.78 -11.34 8.48
N ALA A 183 -12.89 -10.89 7.60
CA ALA A 183 -11.44 -10.87 7.80
C ALA A 183 -10.78 -9.79 6.93
N ALA A 184 -9.58 -9.38 7.36
CA ALA A 184 -8.64 -8.59 6.56
C ALA A 184 -7.48 -9.49 6.13
N LEU A 185 -7.07 -9.37 4.86
CA LEU A 185 -5.94 -10.08 4.28
C LEU A 185 -4.93 -9.03 3.79
N THR A 186 -3.74 -9.03 4.40
CA THR A 186 -2.66 -8.12 4.03
C THR A 186 -1.57 -8.89 3.32
N TYR A 187 -1.12 -8.40 2.18
CA TYR A 187 -0.22 -9.12 1.26
C TYR A 187 1.22 -8.59 1.32
N GLU A 188 1.63 -8.15 2.50
CA GLU A 188 3.02 -7.81 2.81
C GLU A 188 3.96 -9.01 2.60
N PRO A 189 5.27 -8.78 2.45
CA PRO A 189 6.24 -9.86 2.40
C PRO A 189 6.07 -10.83 3.57
N SER A 190 6.14 -12.14 3.29
CA SER A 190 6.04 -13.16 4.33
C SER A 190 7.19 -13.02 5.34
N ALA A 191 6.91 -13.38 6.60
CA ALA A 191 7.90 -13.30 7.67
C ALA A 191 9.12 -14.24 7.43
N LEU A 192 8.91 -15.33 6.69
CA LEU A 192 9.95 -16.32 6.35
C LEU A 192 9.86 -16.68 4.86
N PRO A 193 10.97 -17.15 4.25
CA PRO A 193 11.00 -17.51 2.83
C PRO A 193 10.04 -18.61 2.41
N ASP A 194 9.57 -19.44 3.37
CA ASP A 194 8.60 -20.49 3.13
C ASP A 194 7.14 -20.02 3.04
N GLY A 195 6.89 -18.71 3.12
CA GLY A 195 5.55 -18.13 3.08
C GLY A 195 4.81 -18.15 4.42
N THR A 196 5.50 -18.36 5.53
CA THR A 196 4.89 -18.36 6.87
C THR A 196 4.16 -17.04 7.12
N LEU A 197 2.85 -17.13 7.45
CA LEU A 197 2.00 -15.99 7.75
C LEU A 197 2.32 -15.43 9.14
N ALA A 198 2.43 -14.12 9.24
CA ALA A 198 2.49 -13.42 10.52
C ALA A 198 1.07 -13.23 11.08
N HIS A 199 0.82 -13.62 12.33
CA HIS A 199 -0.47 -13.42 12.98
C HIS A 199 -0.42 -12.45 14.16
N ALA A 200 0.77 -12.06 14.60
CA ALA A 200 0.96 -11.10 15.69
C ALA A 200 2.19 -10.24 15.40
N ARG A 201 2.07 -8.95 15.65
CA ARG A 201 3.15 -7.96 15.50
C ARG A 201 3.21 -7.04 16.71
N GLY A 202 4.37 -6.45 16.98
CA GLY A 202 4.51 -5.33 17.92
C GLY A 202 3.88 -4.06 17.33
N GLY A 203 3.48 -3.14 18.22
CA GLY A 203 3.08 -1.79 17.80
C GLY A 203 4.30 -0.87 17.65
N THR A 204 4.24 0.06 16.73
CA THR A 204 5.20 1.17 16.56
C THR A 204 4.49 2.50 16.73
N GLY A 205 5.23 3.54 17.09
CA GLY A 205 4.69 4.89 17.19
C GLY A 205 5.77 5.92 16.86
N ASN A 206 5.40 6.93 16.08
CA ASN A 206 6.24 8.06 15.74
C ASN A 206 5.79 9.29 16.51
N TYR A 207 6.73 10.02 17.09
CA TYR A 207 6.46 11.23 17.88
C TYR A 207 7.33 12.37 17.39
N SER A 208 6.74 13.57 17.30
CA SER A 208 7.48 14.82 17.08
C SER A 208 7.37 15.69 18.32
N VAL A 209 8.51 16.19 18.82
CA VAL A 209 8.56 17.08 19.97
C VAL A 209 9.33 18.32 19.56
N THR A 210 8.66 19.48 19.63
CA THR A 210 9.26 20.77 19.26
C THR A 210 9.47 21.62 20.51
N PHE A 211 10.69 22.11 20.70
CA PHE A 211 11.05 23.05 21.75
C PHE A 211 11.26 24.43 21.14
N THR A 212 10.58 25.44 21.66
CA THR A 212 10.73 26.82 21.19
C THR A 212 11.36 27.68 22.25
N GLY A 213 12.53 28.23 21.94
CA GLY A 213 13.28 29.16 22.78
C GLY A 213 13.25 30.59 22.25
N LYS A 214 13.88 31.49 23.00
CA LYS A 214 14.13 32.87 22.63
C LYS A 214 15.54 33.24 23.00
N SER A 215 16.34 33.66 22.03
CA SER A 215 17.69 34.13 22.28
C SER A 215 17.70 35.46 23.02
N ALA A 216 18.62 35.63 23.99
CA ALA A 216 18.92 36.88 24.63
C ALA A 216 20.43 36.94 24.95
N HIS A 217 20.93 38.15 25.13
CA HIS A 217 22.34 38.37 25.49
C HIS A 217 22.57 38.03 26.98
N ALA A 218 23.36 37.01 27.23
CA ALA A 218 23.53 36.43 28.57
C ALA A 218 24.05 37.45 29.63
N GLY A 219 24.78 38.46 29.24
CA GLY A 219 25.34 39.47 30.15
C GLY A 219 24.57 40.81 30.22
N ARG A 220 23.60 41.00 29.29
CA ARG A 220 22.85 42.29 29.25
C ARG A 220 21.36 42.15 29.64
N ASN A 221 20.73 41.14 29.09
CA ASN A 221 19.27 40.94 29.25
C ASN A 221 18.90 39.43 29.29
N PRO A 222 19.50 38.65 30.17
CA PRO A 222 19.23 37.22 30.24
C PRO A 222 17.74 36.91 30.53
N GLN A 223 17.04 37.81 31.22
CA GLN A 223 15.63 37.72 31.57
C GLN A 223 14.70 37.77 30.34
N ASP A 224 15.19 38.27 29.20
CA ASP A 224 14.39 38.35 27.95
C ASP A 224 14.50 37.06 27.14
N GLY A 225 15.42 36.15 27.55
CA GLY A 225 15.61 34.87 26.94
C GLY A 225 14.68 33.79 27.50
N ARG A 226 14.49 32.73 26.71
CA ARG A 226 13.83 31.51 27.15
C ARG A 226 14.57 30.31 26.57
N ASN A 227 14.98 29.42 27.43
CA ASN A 227 15.66 28.17 27.03
C ASN A 227 14.69 27.27 26.25
N ALA A 228 15.19 26.60 25.18
CA ALA A 228 14.47 25.60 24.41
C ALA A 228 14.79 24.20 24.90
#